data_7551c2fe8ba25b49b632b62968d75820
#
_entry.id   7551c2fe8ba25b49b632b62968d75820
#
_cell.length_a   1.000
_cell.length_b   1.000
_cell.length_c   1.000
_cell.angle_alpha   90.00
_cell.angle_beta   90.00
_cell.angle_gamma   90.00
#
_symmetry.space_group_name_H-M   'P 1'
#
loop_
_entity.id
_entity.type
_entity.pdbx_description
1 polymer ?
#
loop_
_entity_poly.entity_id
_entity_poly.type
_entity_poly.pdbx_seq_one_letter_code
_entity_poly.pdbx_strand_id
1 'polypeptide(L)'
;MNIYLIRHGRQNSKLCNVDVELSGEGREQAHSVGKRLAKYGIEAVYSSNLIRAKETADIINEYVKKPRFVDERLREAEFGDLTGLENSVLKERYKDFLAERSKMEKDMAYPGGENCEMVFNRVFEAIDEIAHKDYENVVVVTHGGAIRALLTGIVKADYAKWLTFGRQLENCSI
;
A
#
# COMPACT_ATOMS: atom_id res chain seq x y z
N MET A 1 -15.44 14.59 1.93
CA MET A 1 -15.08 13.28 1.34
C MET A 1 -14.40 12.38 2.38
N ASN A 2 -14.75 11.09 2.40
CA ASN A 2 -14.05 10.06 3.17
C ASN A 2 -13.27 9.17 2.20
N ILE A 3 -11.96 8.96 2.45
CA ILE A 3 -11.11 8.07 1.67
C ILE A 3 -10.74 6.88 2.55
N TYR A 4 -11.25 5.70 2.21
CA TYR A 4 -10.96 4.45 2.89
C TYR A 4 -9.70 3.83 2.27
N LEU A 5 -8.56 4.02 2.95
CA LEU A 5 -7.28 3.43 2.54
C LEU A 5 -7.21 1.97 2.97
N ILE A 6 -7.01 1.07 2.03
CA ILE A 6 -6.99 -0.38 2.27
C ILE A 6 -5.66 -0.94 1.81
N ARG A 7 -4.96 -1.64 2.69
CA ARG A 7 -3.83 -2.47 2.28
C ARG A 7 -4.36 -3.71 1.56
N HIS A 8 -3.77 -4.07 0.41
CA HIS A 8 -4.14 -5.29 -0.33
C HIS A 8 -4.19 -6.55 0.55
N GLY A 9 -4.95 -7.56 0.14
CA GLY A 9 -5.03 -8.87 0.78
C GLY A 9 -3.67 -9.61 0.74
N ARG A 10 -3.55 -10.70 1.49
CA ARG A 10 -2.31 -11.48 1.56
C ARG A 10 -1.92 -12.00 0.17
N GLN A 11 -0.70 -11.68 -0.27
CA GLN A 11 -0.15 -12.14 -1.55
C GLN A 11 0.28 -13.63 -1.49
N ASN A 12 0.29 -14.30 -2.64
CA ASN A 12 0.68 -15.69 -2.79
C ASN A 12 2.20 -15.84 -2.99
N SER A 13 2.99 -15.15 -2.17
CA SER A 13 4.45 -15.25 -2.18
C SER A 13 5.06 -14.82 -0.86
N LYS A 14 6.20 -15.40 -0.52
CA LYS A 14 7.06 -14.99 0.61
C LYS A 14 8.24 -14.11 0.17
N LEU A 15 8.42 -13.94 -1.15
CA LEU A 15 9.48 -13.11 -1.71
C LEU A 15 9.16 -11.63 -1.52
N CYS A 16 10.22 -10.84 -1.36
CA CYS A 16 10.11 -9.41 -1.13
C CYS A 16 9.51 -8.70 -2.35
N ASN A 17 8.43 -7.97 -2.15
CA ASN A 17 7.79 -7.05 -3.10
C ASN A 17 7.58 -7.57 -4.54
N VAL A 18 7.36 -8.87 -4.72
CA VAL A 18 7.01 -9.43 -6.03
C VAL A 18 5.57 -9.09 -6.42
N ASP A 19 5.34 -8.88 -7.72
CA ASP A 19 3.99 -8.61 -8.22
C ASP A 19 3.28 -9.92 -8.59
N VAL A 20 2.51 -10.44 -7.64
CA VAL A 20 1.79 -11.70 -7.75
C VAL A 20 0.34 -11.56 -7.28
N GLU A 21 -0.47 -12.55 -7.60
CA GLU A 21 -1.87 -12.66 -7.17
C GLU A 21 -2.01 -12.83 -5.65
N LEU A 22 -3.25 -12.72 -5.16
CA LEU A 22 -3.61 -13.01 -3.79
C LEU A 22 -3.50 -14.51 -3.48
N SER A 23 -3.18 -14.83 -2.23
CA SER A 23 -3.39 -16.17 -1.68
C SER A 23 -4.89 -16.44 -1.46
N GLY A 24 -5.28 -17.71 -1.21
CA GLY A 24 -6.64 -18.03 -0.81
C GLY A 24 -7.10 -17.22 0.41
N GLU A 25 -6.24 -17.11 1.44
CA GLU A 25 -6.50 -16.26 2.60
C GLU A 25 -6.68 -14.78 2.23
N GLY A 26 -5.85 -14.26 1.29
CA GLY A 26 -5.96 -12.89 0.83
C GLY A 26 -7.29 -12.58 0.13
N ARG A 27 -7.83 -13.54 -0.62
CA ARG A 27 -9.17 -13.42 -1.24
C ARG A 27 -10.26 -13.38 -0.19
N GLU A 28 -10.21 -14.26 0.82
CA GLU A 28 -11.17 -14.25 1.94
C GLU A 28 -11.14 -12.92 2.72
N GLN A 29 -9.94 -12.36 2.93
CA GLN A 29 -9.77 -11.04 3.54
C GLN A 29 -10.46 -9.96 2.69
N ALA A 30 -10.26 -9.98 1.37
CA ALA A 30 -10.86 -9.01 0.45
C ALA A 30 -12.39 -9.13 0.41
N HIS A 31 -12.94 -10.35 0.41
CA HIS A 31 -14.39 -10.58 0.52
C HIS A 31 -14.97 -10.04 1.82
N SER A 32 -14.27 -10.22 2.94
CA SER A 32 -14.69 -9.71 4.25
C SER A 32 -14.78 -8.19 4.27
N VAL A 33 -13.77 -7.52 3.70
CA VAL A 33 -13.76 -6.05 3.57
C VAL A 33 -14.85 -5.58 2.61
N GLY A 34 -15.03 -6.25 1.48
CA GLY A 34 -16.09 -5.92 0.51
C GLY A 34 -17.48 -5.95 1.15
N LYS A 35 -17.79 -7.00 1.91
CA LYS A 35 -19.06 -7.11 2.68
C LYS A 35 -19.23 -5.96 3.67
N ARG A 36 -18.16 -5.55 4.35
CA ARG A 36 -18.20 -4.42 5.27
C ARG A 36 -18.47 -3.11 4.55
N LEU A 37 -17.75 -2.84 3.46
CA LEU A 37 -17.83 -1.58 2.69
C LEU A 37 -19.15 -1.41 1.93
N ALA A 38 -19.86 -2.48 1.63
CA ALA A 38 -21.19 -2.40 1.01
C ALA A 38 -22.19 -1.50 1.77
N LYS A 39 -21.92 -1.23 3.05
CA LYS A 39 -22.78 -0.41 3.93
C LYS A 39 -22.35 1.06 4.01
N TYR A 40 -21.25 1.44 3.35
CA TYR A 40 -20.62 2.77 3.53
C TYR A 40 -20.93 3.76 2.40
N GLY A 41 -21.83 3.43 1.48
CA GLY A 41 -22.19 4.33 0.39
C GLY A 41 -21.01 4.67 -0.53
N ILE A 42 -20.14 3.70 -0.81
CA ILE A 42 -18.98 3.88 -1.68
C ILE A 42 -19.43 4.30 -3.07
N GLU A 43 -18.74 5.26 -3.68
CA GLU A 43 -19.06 5.83 -5.00
C GLU A 43 -17.99 5.52 -6.06
N ALA A 44 -16.75 5.27 -5.65
CA ALA A 44 -15.66 4.89 -6.55
C ALA A 44 -14.65 3.98 -5.86
N VAL A 45 -13.99 3.12 -6.65
CA VAL A 45 -12.93 2.22 -6.17
C VAL A 45 -11.67 2.46 -7.00
N TYR A 46 -10.61 2.91 -6.35
CA TYR A 46 -9.27 3.09 -6.91
C TYR A 46 -8.34 1.97 -6.44
N SER A 47 -7.34 1.63 -7.24
CA SER A 47 -6.24 0.79 -6.78
C SER A 47 -4.93 1.10 -7.46
N SER A 48 -3.84 0.68 -6.81
CA SER A 48 -2.56 0.47 -7.45
C SER A 48 -2.67 -0.46 -8.67
N ASN A 49 -1.71 -0.35 -9.59
CA ASN A 49 -1.57 -1.20 -10.78
C ASN A 49 -1.01 -2.60 -10.49
N LEU A 50 -0.50 -2.88 -9.26
CA LEU A 50 0.04 -4.19 -8.90
C LEU A 50 -1.09 -5.24 -8.77
N ILE A 51 -0.82 -6.47 -9.22
CA ILE A 51 -1.80 -7.56 -9.35
C ILE A 51 -2.59 -7.76 -8.05
N ARG A 52 -1.90 -7.90 -6.90
CA ARG A 52 -2.53 -8.10 -5.59
C ARG A 52 -3.49 -6.98 -5.17
N ALA A 53 -3.18 -5.74 -5.54
CA ALA A 53 -4.04 -4.60 -5.21
C ALA A 53 -5.23 -4.52 -6.17
N LYS A 54 -5.03 -4.80 -7.45
CA LYS A 54 -6.12 -4.90 -8.43
C LYS A 54 -7.10 -5.99 -8.03
N GLU A 55 -6.61 -7.21 -7.77
CA GLU A 55 -7.45 -8.34 -7.36
C GLU A 55 -8.23 -8.05 -6.07
N THR A 56 -7.58 -7.44 -5.06
CA THR A 56 -8.28 -7.00 -3.84
C THR A 56 -9.41 -6.03 -4.15
N ALA A 57 -9.15 -5.03 -4.99
CA ALA A 57 -10.14 -4.02 -5.35
C ALA A 57 -11.28 -4.58 -6.22
N ASP A 58 -10.99 -5.54 -7.10
CA ASP A 58 -11.97 -6.19 -7.93
C ASP A 58 -12.94 -7.04 -7.07
N ILE A 59 -12.42 -7.80 -6.10
CA ILE A 59 -13.22 -8.54 -5.13
C ILE A 59 -14.09 -7.59 -4.28
N ILE A 60 -13.53 -6.48 -3.78
CA ILE A 60 -14.31 -5.47 -3.04
C ILE A 60 -15.42 -4.92 -3.95
N ASN A 61 -15.12 -4.70 -5.24
CA ASN A 61 -16.08 -4.12 -6.17
C ASN A 61 -17.23 -5.05 -6.55
N GLU A 62 -17.13 -6.36 -6.34
CA GLU A 62 -18.27 -7.28 -6.43
C GLU A 62 -19.41 -6.89 -5.48
N TYR A 63 -19.09 -6.30 -4.33
CA TYR A 63 -20.04 -5.89 -3.29
C TYR A 63 -20.53 -4.46 -3.44
N VAL A 64 -19.65 -3.53 -3.83
CA VAL A 64 -20.00 -2.10 -3.92
C VAL A 64 -20.50 -1.70 -5.31
N LYS A 65 -20.06 -2.37 -6.37
CA LYS A 65 -20.49 -2.22 -7.79
C LYS A 65 -20.40 -0.78 -8.28
N LYS A 66 -19.22 -0.16 -8.16
CA LYS A 66 -18.95 1.24 -8.50
C LYS A 66 -17.88 1.37 -9.57
N PRO A 67 -17.75 2.55 -10.23
CA PRO A 67 -16.65 2.81 -11.15
C PRO A 67 -15.29 2.42 -10.55
N ARG A 68 -14.46 1.77 -11.35
CA ARG A 68 -13.18 1.18 -10.96
C ARG A 68 -12.04 1.84 -11.73
N PHE A 69 -11.07 2.38 -11.01
CA PHE A 69 -9.90 3.08 -11.57
C PHE A 69 -8.60 2.46 -11.09
N VAL A 70 -7.58 2.50 -11.94
CA VAL A 70 -6.22 2.07 -11.62
C VAL A 70 -5.28 3.26 -11.75
N ASP A 71 -4.45 3.49 -10.73
CA ASP A 71 -3.46 4.54 -10.71
C ASP A 71 -2.12 3.98 -10.23
N GLU A 72 -1.09 4.07 -11.07
CA GLU A 72 0.24 3.53 -10.76
C GLU A 72 0.95 4.27 -9.63
N ARG A 73 0.60 5.54 -9.38
CA ARG A 73 1.13 6.33 -8.26
C ARG A 73 0.79 5.73 -6.89
N LEU A 74 -0.24 4.86 -6.84
CA LEU A 74 -0.67 4.15 -5.62
C LEU A 74 0.12 2.86 -5.36
N ARG A 75 1.16 2.53 -6.15
CA ARG A 75 1.96 1.30 -5.99
C ARG A 75 2.80 1.30 -4.72
N GLU A 76 3.27 0.10 -4.32
CA GLU A 76 4.18 -0.07 -3.20
C GLU A 76 5.49 0.69 -3.44
N ALA A 77 6.22 1.01 -2.36
CA ALA A 77 7.57 1.51 -2.47
C ALA A 77 8.42 0.58 -3.37
N GLU A 78 9.24 1.18 -4.22
CA GLU A 78 10.22 0.43 -5.00
C GLU A 78 11.34 -0.04 -4.07
N PHE A 79 11.46 -1.34 -3.90
CA PHE A 79 12.50 -1.93 -3.05
C PHE A 79 13.82 -2.16 -3.80
N GLY A 80 13.86 -1.79 -5.08
CA GLY A 80 15.05 -1.88 -5.92
C GLY A 80 15.66 -3.29 -5.90
N ASP A 81 16.95 -3.37 -5.59
CA ASP A 81 17.73 -4.61 -5.56
C ASP A 81 17.22 -5.65 -4.54
N LEU A 82 16.35 -5.26 -3.62
CA LEU A 82 15.76 -6.16 -2.62
C LEU A 82 14.56 -6.91 -3.16
N THR A 83 13.97 -6.46 -4.28
CA THR A 83 12.78 -7.07 -4.88
C THR A 83 13.08 -8.50 -5.34
N GLY A 84 12.18 -9.43 -5.01
CA GLY A 84 12.30 -10.84 -5.38
C GLY A 84 13.22 -11.69 -4.51
N LEU A 85 13.88 -11.09 -3.50
CA LEU A 85 14.75 -11.84 -2.60
C LEU A 85 13.97 -12.50 -1.46
N GLU A 86 14.49 -13.63 -0.99
CA GLU A 86 14.03 -14.26 0.25
C GLU A 86 14.51 -13.48 1.48
N ASN A 87 13.75 -13.55 2.58
CA ASN A 87 14.09 -12.86 3.82
C ASN A 87 15.45 -13.24 4.41
N SER A 88 15.90 -14.50 4.23
CA SER A 88 17.22 -15.00 4.63
C SER A 88 18.33 -14.27 3.89
N VAL A 89 18.20 -14.19 2.56
CA VAL A 89 19.14 -13.50 1.66
C VAL A 89 19.19 -12.00 1.95
N LEU A 90 18.02 -11.38 2.20
CA LEU A 90 17.93 -9.97 2.58
C LEU A 90 18.73 -9.66 3.85
N LYS A 91 18.54 -10.47 4.89
CA LYS A 91 19.21 -10.29 6.19
C LYS A 91 20.72 -10.50 6.13
N GLU A 92 21.18 -11.34 5.23
CA GLU A 92 22.61 -11.61 5.03
C GLU A 92 23.26 -10.56 4.13
N ARG A 93 22.73 -10.40 2.91
CA ARG A 93 23.34 -9.56 1.87
C ARG A 93 23.23 -8.06 2.14
N TYR A 94 22.14 -7.61 2.76
CA TYR A 94 21.85 -6.22 3.06
C TYR A 94 21.91 -5.89 4.55
N LYS A 95 22.66 -6.67 5.34
CA LYS A 95 22.77 -6.55 6.79
C LYS A 95 23.08 -5.12 7.24
N ASP A 96 24.12 -4.52 6.65
CA ASP A 96 24.60 -3.18 7.03
C ASP A 96 23.56 -2.09 6.65
N PHE A 97 22.96 -2.19 5.48
CA PHE A 97 21.89 -1.31 5.05
C PHE A 97 20.68 -1.39 6.00
N LEU A 98 20.24 -2.61 6.36
CA LEU A 98 19.12 -2.81 7.27
C LEU A 98 19.44 -2.30 8.69
N ALA A 99 20.67 -2.50 9.16
CA ALA A 99 21.13 -1.99 10.44
C ALA A 99 21.14 -0.46 10.48
N GLU A 100 21.68 0.19 9.44
CA GLU A 100 21.69 1.65 9.35
C GLU A 100 20.28 2.22 9.27
N ARG A 101 19.42 1.64 8.40
CA ARG A 101 18.02 2.06 8.26
C ARG A 101 17.24 1.89 9.57
N SER A 102 17.55 0.89 10.39
CA SER A 102 16.86 0.63 11.67
C SER A 102 17.10 1.72 12.71
N LYS A 103 18.15 2.55 12.56
CA LYS A 103 18.41 3.70 13.44
C LYS A 103 17.40 4.82 13.24
N MET A 104 16.72 4.87 12.08
CA MET A 104 15.71 5.88 11.75
C MET A 104 16.19 7.33 11.87
N GLU A 105 17.46 7.57 11.54
CA GLU A 105 18.12 8.88 11.58
C GLU A 105 18.03 9.62 10.24
N LYS A 106 17.85 8.88 9.14
CA LYS A 106 17.78 9.40 7.78
C LYS A 106 16.69 8.70 6.99
N ASP A 107 16.04 9.41 6.06
CA ASP A 107 15.15 8.83 5.07
C ASP A 107 15.97 8.13 3.98
N MET A 108 16.33 6.89 4.22
CA MET A 108 17.18 6.10 3.33
C MET A 108 16.36 5.44 2.22
N ALA A 109 16.73 5.71 0.97
CA ALA A 109 16.22 4.96 -0.17
C ALA A 109 16.68 3.50 -0.10
N TYR A 110 15.82 2.58 -0.58
CA TYR A 110 16.27 1.22 -0.87
C TYR A 110 17.36 1.26 -1.97
N PRO A 111 18.37 0.39 -1.93
CA PRO A 111 19.35 0.30 -3.02
C PRO A 111 18.67 0.12 -4.38
N GLY A 112 18.82 1.09 -5.29
CA GLY A 112 18.11 1.11 -6.56
C GLY A 112 16.59 1.35 -6.48
N GLY A 113 16.08 1.80 -5.32
CA GLY A 113 14.65 2.00 -5.08
C GLY A 113 14.31 3.37 -4.50
N GLU A 114 13.17 3.46 -3.83
CA GLU A 114 12.61 4.70 -3.28
C GLU A 114 12.91 4.87 -1.79
N ASN A 115 12.91 6.14 -1.32
CA ASN A 115 12.79 6.51 0.09
C ASN A 115 11.33 6.89 0.42
N CYS A 116 11.07 7.26 1.69
CA CYS A 116 9.73 7.62 2.13
C CYS A 116 9.19 8.87 1.42
N GLU A 117 10.00 9.91 1.29
CA GLU A 117 9.61 11.17 0.65
C GLU A 117 9.19 10.97 -0.80
N MET A 118 9.93 10.17 -1.58
CA MET A 118 9.58 9.84 -2.97
C MET A 118 8.22 9.14 -3.04
N VAL A 119 8.00 8.14 -2.17
CA VAL A 119 6.73 7.42 -2.09
C VAL A 119 5.59 8.35 -1.67
N PHE A 120 5.81 9.19 -0.67
CA PHE A 120 4.83 10.18 -0.22
C PHE A 120 4.40 11.09 -1.36
N ASN A 121 5.34 11.68 -2.07
CA ASN A 121 5.04 12.67 -3.11
C ASN A 121 4.10 12.10 -4.19
N ARG A 122 4.41 10.91 -4.75
CA ARG A 122 3.55 10.32 -5.78
C ARG A 122 2.20 9.82 -5.26
N VAL A 123 2.17 9.24 -4.04
CA VAL A 123 0.92 8.76 -3.44
C VAL A 123 0.04 9.93 -3.05
N PHE A 124 0.61 10.99 -2.48
CA PHE A 124 -0.12 12.19 -2.11
C PHE A 124 -0.74 12.89 -3.32
N GLU A 125 -0.01 12.99 -4.44
CA GLU A 125 -0.53 13.54 -5.70
C GLU A 125 -1.78 12.78 -6.15
N ALA A 126 -1.77 11.44 -6.15
CA ALA A 126 -2.93 10.64 -6.50
C ALA A 126 -4.10 10.84 -5.54
N ILE A 127 -3.83 10.88 -4.23
CA ILE A 127 -4.86 11.07 -3.19
C ILE A 127 -5.45 12.47 -3.26
N ASP A 128 -4.63 13.50 -3.51
CA ASP A 128 -5.08 14.88 -3.66
C ASP A 128 -6.01 15.04 -4.88
N GLU A 129 -5.65 14.46 -6.03
CA GLU A 129 -6.53 14.43 -7.20
C GLU A 129 -7.85 13.71 -6.93
N ILE A 130 -7.83 12.60 -6.19
CA ILE A 130 -9.06 11.89 -5.80
C ILE A 130 -9.90 12.78 -4.87
N ALA A 131 -9.26 13.48 -3.92
CA ALA A 131 -9.94 14.34 -2.96
C ALA A 131 -10.65 15.54 -3.59
N HIS A 132 -10.24 15.95 -4.79
CA HIS A 132 -10.89 17.01 -5.58
C HIS A 132 -12.01 16.51 -6.50
N LYS A 133 -12.33 15.21 -6.52
CA LYS A 133 -13.50 14.67 -7.24
C LYS A 133 -14.77 14.90 -6.43
N ASP A 134 -15.90 14.91 -7.14
CA ASP A 134 -17.22 15.07 -6.53
C ASP A 134 -17.76 13.72 -6.01
N TYR A 135 -17.08 13.18 -4.98
CA TYR A 135 -17.47 11.97 -4.27
C TYR A 135 -17.54 12.22 -2.77
N GLU A 136 -18.45 11.53 -2.07
CA GLU A 136 -18.48 11.53 -0.60
C GLU A 136 -17.63 10.42 0.01
N ASN A 137 -17.64 9.21 -0.59
CA ASN A 137 -16.97 8.03 -0.05
C ASN A 137 -16.23 7.27 -1.15
N VAL A 138 -14.92 7.11 -1.02
CA VAL A 138 -14.04 6.45 -1.99
C VAL A 138 -13.19 5.38 -1.31
N VAL A 139 -13.03 4.24 -1.97
CA VAL A 139 -12.08 3.19 -1.59
C VAL A 139 -10.80 3.34 -2.40
N VAL A 140 -9.65 3.27 -1.72
CA VAL A 140 -8.33 3.24 -2.35
C VAL A 140 -7.56 2.03 -1.84
N VAL A 141 -7.35 1.04 -2.72
CA VAL A 141 -6.58 -0.16 -2.41
C VAL A 141 -5.12 0.04 -2.80
N THR A 142 -4.25 -0.01 -1.82
CA THR A 142 -2.82 0.25 -1.96
C THR A 142 -1.99 -0.70 -1.08
N HIS A 143 -0.82 -0.29 -0.61
CA HIS A 143 0.19 -1.14 0.02
C HIS A 143 0.64 -0.59 1.37
N GLY A 144 1.32 -1.44 2.13
CA GLY A 144 1.75 -1.10 3.48
C GLY A 144 2.74 0.07 3.54
N GLY A 145 3.74 0.09 2.66
CA GLY A 145 4.71 1.18 2.57
C GLY A 145 4.07 2.48 2.07
N ALA A 146 3.24 2.39 1.04
CA ALA A 146 2.51 3.54 0.49
C ALA A 146 1.62 4.23 1.54
N ILE A 147 0.85 3.45 2.31
CA ILE A 147 0.01 3.99 3.40
C ILE A 147 0.87 4.65 4.47
N ARG A 148 1.97 4.00 4.89
CA ARG A 148 2.88 4.56 5.91
C ARG A 148 3.51 5.87 5.46
N ALA A 149 4.00 5.92 4.22
CA ALA A 149 4.58 7.14 3.67
C ALA A 149 3.56 8.27 3.60
N LEU A 150 2.34 7.98 3.12
CA LEU A 150 1.25 8.95 3.06
C LEU A 150 0.92 9.51 4.46
N LEU A 151 0.72 8.65 5.45
CA LEU A 151 0.42 9.08 6.82
C LEU A 151 1.55 9.91 7.41
N THR A 152 2.81 9.50 7.21
CA THR A 152 3.99 10.24 7.71
C THR A 152 4.02 11.67 7.17
N GLY A 153 3.80 11.85 5.86
CA GLY A 153 3.82 13.17 5.23
C GLY A 153 2.60 14.03 5.60
N ILE A 154 1.40 13.45 5.69
CA ILE A 154 0.18 14.20 6.09
C ILE A 154 0.34 14.78 7.51
N VAL A 155 0.89 14.02 8.46
CA VAL A 155 1.12 14.51 9.82
C VAL A 155 2.43 15.28 9.97
N LYS A 156 3.17 15.50 8.88
CA LYS A 156 4.45 16.22 8.84
C LYS A 156 5.50 15.63 9.81
N ALA A 157 5.51 14.31 9.95
CA ALA A 157 6.50 13.62 10.76
C ALA A 157 7.80 13.43 9.97
N ASP A 158 8.87 13.10 10.70
CA ASP A 158 10.17 12.77 10.11
C ASP A 158 10.07 11.52 9.22
N TYR A 159 10.39 11.67 7.94
CA TYR A 159 10.34 10.58 6.96
C TYR A 159 11.25 9.39 7.32
N ALA A 160 12.36 9.63 8.03
CA ALA A 160 13.20 8.55 8.54
C ALA A 160 12.45 7.54 9.42
N LYS A 161 11.34 7.99 10.04
CA LYS A 161 10.53 7.21 11.01
C LYS A 161 9.26 6.58 10.41
N TRP A 162 9.07 6.65 9.11
CA TRP A 162 7.84 6.19 8.46
C TRP A 162 7.44 4.73 8.76
N LEU A 163 8.40 3.85 9.01
CA LEU A 163 8.13 2.46 9.38
C LEU A 163 7.54 2.29 10.78
N THR A 164 7.54 3.35 11.61
CA THR A 164 6.87 3.32 12.93
C THR A 164 5.37 3.54 12.82
N PHE A 165 4.89 4.15 11.74
CA PHE A 165 3.47 4.34 11.48
C PHE A 165 2.81 3.00 11.12
N GLY A 166 1.61 2.76 11.66
CA GLY A 166 0.82 1.59 11.29
C GLY A 166 1.57 0.27 11.51
N ARG A 167 2.24 0.08 12.66
CA ARG A 167 2.95 -1.18 12.99
C ARG A 167 2.05 -2.41 12.87
N GLN A 168 0.76 -2.26 13.15
CA GLN A 168 -0.27 -3.30 13.05
C GLN A 168 -1.13 -3.15 11.78
N LEU A 169 -0.59 -2.53 10.73
CA LEU A 169 -1.27 -2.43 9.44
C LEU A 169 -1.30 -3.82 8.77
N GLU A 170 -2.34 -4.57 9.04
CA GLU A 170 -2.55 -5.91 8.50
C GLU A 170 -3.10 -5.88 7.06
N ASN A 171 -3.05 -7.01 6.37
CA ASN A 171 -3.68 -7.13 5.05
C ASN A 171 -5.19 -6.90 5.16
N CYS A 172 -5.75 -6.17 4.20
CA CYS A 172 -7.15 -5.75 4.19
C CYS A 172 -7.60 -4.93 5.42
N SER A 173 -6.67 -4.33 6.21
CA SER A 173 -7.06 -3.29 7.16
C SER A 173 -7.50 -2.02 6.43
N ILE A 174 -8.42 -1.29 7.07
CA ILE A 174 -8.99 -0.02 6.61
C ILE A 174 -8.46 1.09 7.51
#